data_ac902db909afddb59a0fb8985d6c2347
#
_entry.id   ac902db909afddb59a0fb8985d6c2347
#
_cell.length_a   1.000
_cell.length_b   1.000
_cell.length_c   1.000
_cell.angle_alpha   90.00
_cell.angle_beta   90.00
_cell.angle_gamma   90.00
#
_symmetry.space_group_name_H-M   'P 1'
#
loop_
_entity.id
_entity.type
_entity.pdbx_description
1 polymer ?
#
loop_
_entity_poly.entity_id
_entity_poly.type
_entity_poly.pdbx_seq_one_letter_code
_entity_poly.pdbx_strand_id
1 'polypeptide(L)'
;MVFSSLTFLFLYLPLTLLVYFLSPLRWRNFVLLVVSLLFYGWGEPVYIVIMFLSIIIDYTHGLLVEKFRSDDKKARWFVAQSVIFNLALLGFFKYWDFIAANLSLIPGIDLPQLGIPLPIGISFYTFQTMSYTIDVYRKDAPVQRNMVDFGAFVTMFPQLIAGPIVQQHEV
;
A
#
# COMPACT_ATOMS: atom_id res chain seq x y z
N MET A 1 10.84 3.56 13.77
CA MET A 1 10.65 2.69 14.97
C MET A 1 10.62 1.25 14.51
N VAL A 2 11.32 0.32 15.18
CA VAL A 2 11.30 -1.09 14.79
C VAL A 2 10.16 -1.80 15.53
N PHE A 3 9.41 -2.64 14.81
CA PHE A 3 8.25 -3.37 15.37
C PHE A 3 8.59 -4.24 16.60
N SER A 4 9.82 -4.75 16.65
CA SER A 4 10.34 -5.55 17.78
C SER A 4 10.93 -4.72 18.92
N SER A 5 10.84 -3.39 18.89
CA SER A 5 11.42 -2.54 19.94
C SER A 5 10.55 -2.55 21.21
N LEU A 6 11.22 -2.44 22.36
CA LEU A 6 10.54 -2.29 23.66
C LEU A 6 9.62 -1.06 23.69
N THR A 7 10.02 0.02 23.03
CA THR A 7 9.21 1.24 22.87
C THR A 7 7.91 0.96 22.11
N PHE A 8 7.96 0.12 21.07
CA PHE A 8 6.76 -0.29 20.37
C PHE A 8 5.82 -1.11 21.27
N LEU A 9 6.35 -2.14 21.93
CA LEU A 9 5.55 -3.07 22.72
C LEU A 9 4.95 -2.44 23.98
N PHE A 10 5.71 -1.60 24.69
CA PHE A 10 5.30 -1.09 26.00
C PHE A 10 4.72 0.33 25.96
N LEU A 11 4.96 1.09 24.91
CA LEU A 11 4.44 2.45 24.79
C LEU A 11 3.46 2.57 23.63
N TYR A 12 3.90 2.29 22.41
CA TYR A 12 3.14 2.56 21.20
C TYR A 12 1.89 1.66 21.09
N LEU A 13 2.04 0.35 21.25
CA LEU A 13 0.93 -0.60 21.12
C LEU A 13 -0.14 -0.40 22.22
N PRO A 14 0.20 -0.29 23.53
CA PRO A 14 -0.81 -0.02 24.56
C PRO A 14 -1.52 1.32 24.35
N LEU A 15 -0.79 2.36 23.96
CA LEU A 15 -1.39 3.67 23.68
C LEU A 15 -2.34 3.61 22.48
N THR A 16 -1.95 2.92 21.43
CA THR A 16 -2.79 2.70 20.25
C THR A 16 -4.08 1.97 20.62
N LEU A 17 -3.99 0.88 21.37
CA LEU A 17 -5.15 0.12 21.82
C LEU A 17 -6.05 0.97 22.71
N LEU A 18 -5.48 1.74 23.64
CA LEU A 18 -6.24 2.63 24.51
C LEU A 18 -7.02 3.66 23.69
N VAL A 19 -6.38 4.36 22.76
CA VAL A 19 -7.05 5.36 21.89
C VAL A 19 -8.11 4.69 21.02
N TYR A 20 -7.82 3.52 20.46
CA TYR A 20 -8.75 2.76 19.63
C TYR A 20 -10.02 2.36 20.39
N PHE A 21 -9.89 1.79 21.61
CA PHE A 21 -11.03 1.36 22.39
C PHE A 21 -11.83 2.51 23.02
N LEU A 22 -11.18 3.64 23.32
CA LEU A 22 -11.85 4.85 23.79
C LEU A 22 -12.59 5.59 22.66
N SER A 23 -12.22 5.33 21.40
CA SER A 23 -12.84 6.01 20.25
C SER A 23 -14.22 5.42 19.94
N PRO A 24 -15.21 6.27 19.55
CA PRO A 24 -16.51 5.80 19.06
C PRO A 24 -16.32 4.90 17.83
N LEU A 25 -17.19 3.90 17.64
CA LEU A 25 -17.11 2.93 16.55
C LEU A 25 -16.88 3.56 15.18
N ARG A 26 -17.56 4.67 14.89
CA ARG A 26 -17.43 5.39 13.60
C ARG A 26 -16.06 6.02 13.33
N TRP A 27 -15.26 6.24 14.38
CA TRP A 27 -13.94 6.88 14.29
C TRP A 27 -12.78 5.89 14.39
N ARG A 28 -13.06 4.62 14.70
CA ARG A 28 -12.02 3.61 14.92
C ARG A 28 -11.09 3.43 13.72
N ASN A 29 -11.64 3.35 12.52
CA ASN A 29 -10.84 3.20 11.29
C ASN A 29 -10.01 4.44 11.00
N PHE A 30 -10.54 5.64 11.30
CA PHE A 30 -9.75 6.87 11.22
C PHE A 30 -8.60 6.89 12.22
N VAL A 31 -8.83 6.46 13.47
CA VAL A 31 -7.77 6.31 14.48
C VAL A 31 -6.71 5.32 14.02
N LEU A 32 -7.12 4.14 13.51
CA LEU A 32 -6.18 3.16 12.97
C LEU A 32 -5.36 3.73 11.82
N LEU A 33 -5.99 4.44 10.89
CA LEU A 33 -5.29 5.11 9.79
C LEU A 33 -4.23 6.09 10.31
N VAL A 34 -4.64 7.00 11.19
CA VAL A 34 -3.72 8.03 11.73
C VAL A 34 -2.56 7.41 12.49
N VAL A 35 -2.84 6.45 13.37
CA VAL A 35 -1.80 5.78 14.15
C VAL A 35 -0.87 4.99 13.23
N SER A 36 -1.39 4.23 12.27
CA SER A 36 -0.57 3.49 11.30
C SER A 36 0.33 4.40 10.48
N LEU A 37 -0.20 5.54 10.03
CA LEU A 37 0.58 6.56 9.31
C LEU A 37 1.66 7.20 10.18
N LEU A 38 1.38 7.48 11.46
CA LEU A 38 2.38 7.99 12.40
C LEU A 38 3.49 6.95 12.61
N PHE A 39 3.14 5.67 12.74
CA PHE A 39 4.11 4.60 12.87
C PHE A 39 5.02 4.50 11.63
N TYR A 40 4.41 4.50 10.44
CA TYR A 40 5.13 4.45 9.18
C TYR A 40 6.01 5.68 8.97
N GLY A 41 5.45 6.88 9.17
CA GLY A 41 6.17 8.14 9.01
C GLY A 41 7.32 8.33 10.01
N TRP A 42 7.25 7.69 11.18
CA TRP A 42 8.39 7.68 12.12
C TRP A 42 9.60 6.93 11.56
N GLY A 43 9.36 5.84 10.80
CA GLY A 43 10.42 5.06 10.16
C GLY A 43 10.85 5.63 8.81
N GLU A 44 9.88 6.07 8.03
CA GLU A 44 10.03 6.41 6.61
C GLU A 44 9.30 7.71 6.23
N PRO A 45 9.73 8.88 6.74
CA PRO A 45 8.97 10.12 6.58
C PRO A 45 8.79 10.57 5.12
N VAL A 46 9.75 10.26 4.25
CA VAL A 46 9.69 10.63 2.83
C VAL A 46 8.77 9.69 2.05
N TYR A 47 8.81 8.39 2.37
CA TYR A 47 8.09 7.35 1.62
C TYR A 47 6.60 7.25 1.98
N ILE A 48 6.16 7.93 3.03
CA ILE A 48 4.73 8.04 3.37
C ILE A 48 3.92 8.65 2.22
N VAL A 49 4.52 9.58 1.46
CA VAL A 49 3.87 10.21 0.29
C VAL A 49 3.60 9.19 -0.80
N ILE A 50 4.55 8.26 -1.04
CA ILE A 50 4.41 7.20 -2.04
C ILE A 50 3.30 6.23 -1.65
N MET A 51 3.23 5.85 -0.37
CA MET A 51 2.17 5.01 0.15
C MET A 51 0.79 5.68 -0.02
N PHE A 52 0.66 6.96 0.32
CA PHE A 52 -0.56 7.73 0.08
C PHE A 52 -0.96 7.77 -1.40
N LEU A 53 0.01 7.98 -2.28
CA LEU A 53 -0.22 8.01 -3.72
C LEU A 53 -0.76 6.66 -4.21
N SER A 54 -0.17 5.55 -3.77
CA SER A 54 -0.64 4.20 -4.08
C SER A 54 -2.08 3.98 -3.59
N ILE A 55 -2.39 4.38 -2.35
CA ILE A 55 -3.75 4.29 -1.79
C ILE A 55 -4.75 5.05 -2.66
N ILE A 56 -4.46 6.31 -3.03
CA ILE A 56 -5.35 7.13 -3.84
C ILE A 56 -5.57 6.51 -5.22
N ILE A 57 -4.50 6.04 -5.86
CA ILE A 57 -4.56 5.46 -7.19
C ILE A 57 -5.40 4.19 -7.17
N ASP A 58 -5.12 3.24 -6.28
CA ASP A 58 -5.84 1.97 -6.27
C ASP A 58 -7.27 2.11 -5.76
N TYR A 59 -7.53 3.02 -4.83
CA TYR A 59 -8.89 3.40 -4.44
C TYR A 59 -9.69 3.91 -5.64
N THR A 60 -9.12 4.84 -6.42
CA THR A 60 -9.78 5.39 -7.61
C THR A 60 -9.98 4.33 -8.70
N HIS A 61 -9.00 3.45 -8.92
CA HIS A 61 -9.12 2.35 -9.86
C HIS A 61 -10.20 1.35 -9.43
N GLY A 62 -10.32 1.04 -8.14
CA GLY A 62 -11.40 0.21 -7.62
C GLY A 62 -12.78 0.79 -7.92
N LEU A 63 -12.97 2.10 -7.70
CA LEU A 63 -14.21 2.81 -8.04
C LEU A 63 -14.49 2.82 -9.55
N LEU A 64 -13.44 2.98 -10.38
CA LEU A 64 -13.58 2.97 -11.84
C LEU A 64 -13.93 1.58 -12.35
N VAL A 65 -13.32 0.54 -11.83
CA VAL A 65 -13.64 -0.86 -12.15
C VAL A 65 -15.11 -1.15 -11.82
N GLU A 66 -15.59 -0.72 -10.66
CA GLU A 66 -17.00 -0.88 -10.27
C GLU A 66 -17.93 -0.08 -11.20
N LYS A 67 -17.59 1.17 -11.49
CA LYS A 67 -18.39 2.05 -12.37
C LYS A 67 -18.54 1.50 -13.78
N PHE A 68 -17.46 0.93 -14.33
CA PHE A 68 -17.44 0.38 -15.69
C PHE A 68 -17.63 -1.13 -15.74
N ARG A 69 -18.18 -1.73 -14.69
CA ARG A 69 -18.41 -3.18 -14.57
C ARG A 69 -19.27 -3.77 -15.70
N SER A 70 -20.15 -2.97 -16.32
CA SER A 70 -20.97 -3.38 -17.47
C SER A 70 -20.17 -3.46 -18.78
N ASP A 71 -19.05 -2.75 -18.88
CA ASP A 71 -18.14 -2.74 -20.02
C ASP A 71 -16.83 -3.45 -19.63
N ASP A 72 -16.79 -4.76 -19.88
CA ASP A 72 -15.66 -5.61 -19.48
C ASP A 72 -14.31 -5.14 -20.04
N LYS A 73 -14.30 -4.56 -21.26
CA LYS A 73 -13.06 -4.02 -21.84
C LYS A 73 -12.52 -2.84 -21.06
N LYS A 74 -13.39 -1.91 -20.64
CA LYS A 74 -13.00 -0.76 -19.82
C LYS A 74 -12.60 -1.20 -18.42
N ALA A 75 -13.37 -2.10 -17.80
CA ALA A 75 -13.01 -2.62 -16.48
C ALA A 75 -11.62 -3.27 -16.49
N ARG A 76 -11.33 -4.15 -17.45
CA ARG A 76 -9.99 -4.74 -17.63
C ARG A 76 -8.90 -3.70 -17.85
N TRP A 77 -9.19 -2.64 -18.59
CA TRP A 77 -8.23 -1.57 -18.82
C TRP A 77 -7.83 -0.87 -17.51
N PHE A 78 -8.80 -0.56 -16.64
CA PHE A 78 -8.50 0.05 -15.34
C PHE A 78 -7.76 -0.90 -14.40
N VAL A 79 -8.08 -2.21 -14.40
CA VAL A 79 -7.29 -3.20 -13.67
C VAL A 79 -5.85 -3.24 -14.19
N ALA A 80 -5.67 -3.30 -15.51
CA ALA A 80 -4.34 -3.31 -16.11
C ALA A 80 -3.52 -2.07 -15.76
N GLN A 81 -4.14 -0.88 -15.74
CA GLN A 81 -3.48 0.36 -15.32
C GLN A 81 -3.03 0.29 -13.87
N SER A 82 -3.88 -0.17 -12.94
CA SER A 82 -3.51 -0.35 -11.53
C SER A 82 -2.33 -1.33 -11.39
N VAL A 83 -2.39 -2.47 -12.05
CA VAL A 83 -1.33 -3.49 -12.02
C VAL A 83 -0.02 -2.92 -12.59
N ILE A 84 -0.06 -2.25 -13.74
CA ILE A 84 1.13 -1.66 -14.36
C ILE A 84 1.74 -0.60 -13.45
N PHE A 85 0.91 0.29 -12.88
CA PHE A 85 1.39 1.32 -11.96
C PHE A 85 2.08 0.72 -10.73
N ASN A 86 1.44 -0.24 -10.09
CA ASN A 86 1.96 -0.90 -8.89
C ASN A 86 3.27 -1.66 -9.17
N LEU A 87 3.32 -2.42 -10.28
CA LEU A 87 4.53 -3.13 -10.69
C LEU A 87 5.64 -2.19 -11.13
N ALA A 88 5.32 -1.07 -11.81
CA ALA A 88 6.30 -0.06 -12.18
C ALA A 88 6.89 0.62 -10.95
N LEU A 89 6.05 0.96 -9.95
CA LEU A 89 6.49 1.54 -8.70
C LEU A 89 7.42 0.57 -7.94
N LEU A 90 7.00 -0.67 -7.78
CA LEU A 90 7.80 -1.72 -7.13
C LEU A 90 9.09 -1.99 -7.91
N GLY A 91 9.00 -2.06 -9.25
CA GLY A 91 10.12 -2.27 -10.14
C GLY A 91 11.16 -1.15 -10.04
N PHE A 92 10.70 0.10 -9.97
CA PHE A 92 11.56 1.25 -9.80
C PHE A 92 12.33 1.20 -8.48
N PHE A 93 11.65 1.05 -7.35
CA PHE A 93 12.33 1.06 -6.04
C PHE A 93 13.18 -0.19 -5.78
N LYS A 94 12.76 -1.35 -6.28
CA LYS A 94 13.41 -2.62 -5.95
C LYS A 94 14.48 -3.03 -6.96
N TYR A 95 14.27 -2.71 -8.23
CA TYR A 95 15.09 -3.28 -9.31
C TYR A 95 15.80 -2.24 -10.18
N TRP A 96 15.62 -0.93 -9.95
CA TRP A 96 16.25 0.10 -10.77
C TRP A 96 17.77 -0.05 -10.82
N ASP A 97 18.43 -0.11 -9.67
CA ASP A 97 19.89 -0.19 -9.62
C ASP A 97 20.42 -1.48 -10.25
N PHE A 98 19.69 -2.59 -10.09
CA PHE A 98 20.00 -3.84 -10.77
C PHE A 98 19.87 -3.71 -12.29
N ILE A 99 18.80 -3.11 -12.77
CA ILE A 99 18.56 -2.89 -14.22
C ILE A 99 19.63 -1.92 -14.76
N ALA A 100 19.88 -0.82 -14.08
CA ALA A 100 20.88 0.17 -14.47
C ALA A 100 22.27 -0.46 -14.57
N ALA A 101 22.69 -1.23 -13.57
CA ALA A 101 23.98 -1.90 -13.57
C ALA A 101 24.14 -2.89 -14.75
N ASN A 102 23.08 -3.67 -15.05
CA ASN A 102 23.13 -4.64 -16.14
C ASN A 102 23.08 -3.97 -17.52
N LEU A 103 22.27 -2.93 -17.71
CA LEU A 103 22.17 -2.22 -18.98
C LEU A 103 23.44 -1.38 -19.27
N SER A 104 24.11 -0.86 -18.24
CA SER A 104 25.38 -0.14 -18.41
C SER A 104 26.53 -1.05 -18.86
N LEU A 105 26.37 -2.37 -18.88
CA LEU A 105 27.33 -3.29 -19.50
C LEU A 105 27.27 -3.23 -21.04
N ILE A 106 26.21 -2.66 -21.61
CA ILE A 106 26.06 -2.53 -23.06
C ILE A 106 26.79 -1.25 -23.49
N PRO A 107 27.75 -1.33 -24.45
CA PRO A 107 28.45 -0.15 -24.94
C PRO A 107 27.49 0.95 -25.43
N GLY A 108 27.65 2.17 -24.93
CA GLY A 108 26.82 3.32 -25.27
C GLY A 108 25.61 3.55 -24.39
N ILE A 109 25.34 2.70 -23.41
CA ILE A 109 24.30 2.90 -22.40
C ILE A 109 24.97 3.16 -21.04
N ASP A 110 24.76 4.35 -20.49
CA ASP A 110 25.23 4.72 -19.16
C ASP A 110 24.02 5.19 -18.34
N LEU A 111 23.52 4.31 -17.46
CA LEU A 111 22.40 4.60 -16.60
C LEU A 111 22.88 4.83 -15.16
N PRO A 112 22.48 5.95 -14.53
CA PRO A 112 22.89 6.24 -13.17
C PRO A 112 22.28 5.23 -12.18
N GLN A 113 23.10 4.68 -11.30
CA GLN A 113 22.62 3.99 -10.10
C GLN A 113 22.18 5.06 -9.10
N LEU A 114 20.93 4.95 -8.64
CA LEU A 114 20.33 5.98 -7.79
C LEU A 114 20.58 5.72 -6.29
N GLY A 115 20.89 4.47 -5.92
CA GLY A 115 21.13 4.10 -4.52
C GLY A 115 19.94 4.38 -3.61
N ILE A 116 18.71 4.37 -4.15
CA ILE A 116 17.50 4.70 -3.40
C ILE A 116 17.19 3.55 -2.45
N PRO A 117 17.12 3.79 -1.12
CA PRO A 117 16.75 2.74 -0.20
C PRO A 117 15.32 2.24 -0.48
N LEU A 118 15.12 0.93 -0.34
CA LEU A 118 13.82 0.32 -0.55
C LEU A 118 12.87 0.73 0.59
N PRO A 119 11.73 1.39 0.28
CA PRO A 119 10.76 1.76 1.31
C PRO A 119 10.24 0.53 2.07
N ILE A 120 10.19 0.63 3.39
CA ILE A 120 9.67 -0.46 4.22
C ILE A 120 8.23 -0.78 3.83
N GLY A 121 7.93 -2.06 3.62
CA GLY A 121 6.59 -2.52 3.31
C GLY A 121 6.11 -2.27 1.88
N ILE A 122 6.92 -1.67 0.98
CA ILE A 122 6.47 -1.35 -0.39
C ILE A 122 5.94 -2.58 -1.13
N SER A 123 6.56 -3.73 -0.99
CA SER A 123 6.10 -4.96 -1.63
C SER A 123 4.73 -5.40 -1.06
N PHE A 124 4.53 -5.28 0.25
CA PHE A 124 3.30 -5.70 0.91
C PHE A 124 2.12 -4.82 0.50
N TYR A 125 2.23 -3.49 0.66
CA TYR A 125 1.11 -2.62 0.32
C TYR A 125 0.84 -2.58 -1.20
N THR A 126 1.86 -2.70 -2.04
CA THR A 126 1.71 -2.77 -3.49
C THR A 126 0.92 -4.02 -3.90
N PHE A 127 1.27 -5.20 -3.38
CA PHE A 127 0.51 -6.40 -3.69
C PHE A 127 -0.89 -6.39 -3.08
N GLN A 128 -1.06 -5.81 -1.89
CA GLN A 128 -2.34 -5.71 -1.22
C GLN A 128 -3.32 -4.81 -1.99
N THR A 129 -2.88 -3.63 -2.41
CA THR A 129 -3.71 -2.70 -3.19
C THR A 129 -4.00 -3.22 -4.59
N MET A 130 -3.02 -3.87 -5.22
CA MET A 130 -3.20 -4.52 -6.51
C MET A 130 -4.22 -5.68 -6.43
N SER A 131 -4.11 -6.53 -5.39
CA SER A 131 -5.04 -7.62 -5.13
C SER A 131 -6.47 -7.09 -4.97
N TYR A 132 -6.66 -6.03 -4.18
CA TYR A 132 -7.96 -5.38 -4.01
C TYR A 132 -8.60 -4.99 -5.36
N THR A 133 -7.88 -4.33 -6.25
CA THR A 133 -8.41 -3.92 -7.55
C THR A 133 -8.81 -5.12 -8.41
N ILE A 134 -8.04 -6.21 -8.35
CA ILE A 134 -8.35 -7.48 -9.03
C ILE A 134 -9.60 -8.14 -8.41
N ASP A 135 -9.70 -8.19 -7.09
CA ASP A 135 -10.82 -8.80 -6.37
C ASP A 135 -12.13 -8.07 -6.65
N VAL A 136 -12.09 -6.72 -6.71
CA VAL A 136 -13.25 -5.91 -7.13
C VAL A 136 -13.68 -6.25 -8.57
N TYR A 137 -12.72 -6.41 -9.48
CA TYR A 137 -13.03 -6.80 -10.87
C TYR A 137 -13.65 -8.19 -10.94
N ARG A 138 -13.10 -9.17 -10.21
CA ARG A 138 -13.59 -10.56 -10.15
C ARG A 138 -14.91 -10.69 -9.41
N LYS A 139 -15.35 -9.66 -8.70
CA LYS A 139 -16.52 -9.64 -7.80
C LYS A 139 -16.33 -10.48 -6.54
N ASP A 140 -15.10 -10.78 -6.18
CA ASP A 140 -14.75 -11.52 -4.98
C ASP A 140 -14.79 -10.60 -3.74
N ALA A 141 -14.62 -9.27 -3.95
CA ALA A 141 -14.76 -8.26 -2.91
C ALA A 141 -15.66 -7.10 -3.35
N PRO A 142 -16.44 -6.50 -2.43
CA PRO A 142 -17.16 -5.27 -2.71
C PRO A 142 -16.19 -4.09 -2.86
N VAL A 143 -16.56 -3.10 -3.70
CA VAL A 143 -15.76 -1.87 -3.78
C VAL A 143 -15.85 -1.08 -2.47
N GLN A 144 -14.70 -0.67 -1.96
CA GLN A 144 -14.64 0.19 -0.79
C GLN A 144 -14.96 1.63 -1.19
N ARG A 145 -16.00 2.21 -0.57
CA ARG A 145 -16.46 3.57 -0.87
C ARG A 145 -15.94 4.62 0.10
N ASN A 146 -15.35 4.17 1.20
CA ASN A 146 -14.75 5.05 2.19
C ASN A 146 -13.23 4.98 2.07
N MET A 147 -12.61 6.09 1.69
CA MET A 147 -11.16 6.19 1.53
C MET A 147 -10.42 5.99 2.86
N VAL A 148 -11.05 6.36 3.99
CA VAL A 148 -10.46 6.18 5.33
C VAL A 148 -10.36 4.70 5.67
N ASP A 149 -11.40 3.92 5.40
CA ASP A 149 -11.42 2.49 5.66
C ASP A 149 -10.43 1.76 4.76
N PHE A 150 -10.37 2.13 3.48
CA PHE A 150 -9.39 1.58 2.56
C PHE A 150 -7.95 1.94 2.97
N GLY A 151 -7.72 3.20 3.35
CA GLY A 151 -6.42 3.64 3.85
C GLY A 151 -6.01 2.91 5.13
N ALA A 152 -6.93 2.74 6.09
CA ALA A 152 -6.68 1.99 7.31
C ALA A 152 -6.31 0.52 7.02
N PHE A 153 -7.01 -0.12 6.09
CA PHE A 153 -6.72 -1.48 5.65
C PHE A 153 -5.30 -1.60 5.06
N VAL A 154 -4.91 -0.68 4.17
CA VAL A 154 -3.60 -0.72 3.51
C VAL A 154 -2.46 -0.39 4.46
N THR A 155 -2.66 0.59 5.38
CA THR A 155 -1.60 1.10 6.26
C THR A 155 -1.48 0.36 7.57
N MET A 156 -2.33 -0.61 7.85
CA MET A 156 -2.35 -1.33 9.13
C MET A 156 -0.95 -1.84 9.49
N PHE A 157 -0.34 -1.23 10.51
CA PHE A 157 1.08 -1.41 10.83
C PHE A 157 1.50 -2.86 11.15
N PRO A 158 0.70 -3.72 11.80
CA PRO A 158 1.11 -5.10 12.01
C PRO A 158 1.21 -5.89 10.70
N GLN A 159 0.32 -5.62 9.76
CA GLN A 159 0.25 -6.30 8.48
C GLN A 159 1.33 -5.79 7.51
N LEU A 160 1.60 -4.49 7.52
CA LEU A 160 2.56 -3.84 6.63
C LEU A 160 4.00 -4.36 6.80
N ILE A 161 4.36 -4.82 8.01
CA ILE A 161 5.74 -5.21 8.33
C ILE A 161 5.92 -6.73 8.37
N ALA A 162 4.95 -7.49 8.86
CA ALA A 162 5.11 -8.91 9.14
C ALA A 162 3.86 -9.75 8.86
N GLY A 163 2.79 -9.15 8.32
CA GLY A 163 1.54 -9.85 8.08
C GLY A 163 1.52 -10.66 6.77
N PRO A 164 0.71 -11.73 6.68
CA PRO A 164 0.34 -12.32 5.41
C PRO A 164 -0.44 -11.29 4.58
N ILE A 165 -0.43 -11.45 3.26
CA ILE A 165 -1.31 -10.65 2.39
C ILE A 165 -2.75 -11.09 2.68
N VAL A 166 -3.50 -10.23 3.38
CA VAL A 166 -4.90 -10.49 3.74
C VAL A 166 -5.79 -9.93 2.65
N GLN A 167 -6.72 -10.73 2.20
CA GLN A 167 -7.72 -10.29 1.21
C GLN A 167 -8.79 -9.45 1.91
N GLN A 168 -9.32 -8.44 1.21
CA GLN A 168 -10.26 -7.49 1.81
C GLN A 168 -11.58 -8.14 2.27
N HIS A 169 -11.97 -9.28 1.70
CA HIS A 169 -13.19 -9.99 2.11
C HIS A 169 -13.03 -10.78 3.43
N GLU A 170 -11.81 -10.88 3.95
CA GLU A 170 -11.51 -11.57 5.22
C GLU A 170 -11.51 -10.60 6.43
N VAL A 171 -11.64 -9.29 6.19
CA VAL A 171 -11.65 -8.21 7.19
C VAL A 171 -12.97 -7.47 7.20
#